data_d0603b9d0aa53358ff1165c8e9148e2d
#
_entry.id   d0603b9d0aa53358ff1165c8e9148e2d
#
_cell.length_a   1.000
_cell.length_b   1.000
_cell.length_c   1.000
_cell.angle_alpha   90.00
_cell.angle_beta   90.00
_cell.angle_gamma   90.00
#
_symmetry.space_group_name_H-M   'P 1'
#
loop_
_entity.id
_entity.type
_entity.pdbx_description
1 polymer ?
#
loop_
_entity_poly.entity_id
_entity_poly.type
_entity_poly.pdbx_seq_one_letter_code
_entity_poly.pdbx_strand_id
1 'polypeptide(L)'
;MRLTLINHACCKVETDGLGLLFDPWTEGPAFNGGWDLLIPTPLGFDEIMAGVSFIWISHEHPDHFSPAFLSRVAKTHGSRVRILYQRTRDRRVVDFCRSLGLGVQELEDGMPTPLSPTVTATCGAYYFYDSWLYLRDSRHSLLNLNDCPARSPRDIHKIGRLAPHPTLLLSQFSYAAWKGGRDNRAFRAAAAAQKLDTLANQIRVLRPRFTLPFASLIYFSNEENSYLNDAVNTPGKAAAAIAAAGSTPVVLYPGDVWQVGEAATGTSEAIARYDRCYRDLSRLPLRPPGASVAIDDLRSAFEAYRDRVFARNSRMLITLVSRLPVLGAFQPVVVRLRDLDRTVAVSVVSGFTEVSASSREADVVLHSSSLLFLLKNEYGFDTLTVNGRFEASADGFSRMMRSFAVGSLNALGLSVSWRLLFSLRLVLILVRHLVGVLDRLRRPEKDEPAQAGAASD
;
A
#
# COMPACT_ATOMS: atom_id res chain seq x y z
N MET A 1 -18.34 9.38 20.84
CA MET A 1 -17.83 8.86 19.54
C MET A 1 -17.99 7.34 19.55
N ARG A 2 -18.76 6.81 18.61
CA ARG A 2 -19.03 5.37 18.45
C ARG A 2 -18.34 4.90 17.18
N LEU A 3 -17.56 3.81 17.24
CA LEU A 3 -16.84 3.24 16.11
C LEU A 3 -17.37 1.85 15.79
N THR A 4 -17.69 1.59 14.54
CA THR A 4 -18.02 0.27 14.02
C THR A 4 -16.94 -0.16 13.03
N LEU A 5 -16.25 -1.27 13.27
CA LEU A 5 -15.36 -1.85 12.28
C LEU A 5 -16.19 -2.56 11.21
N ILE A 6 -16.15 -2.05 9.99
CA ILE A 6 -16.83 -2.69 8.86
C ILE A 6 -15.96 -3.82 8.34
N ASN A 7 -14.73 -3.52 7.94
CA ASN A 7 -13.69 -4.48 7.53
C ASN A 7 -12.39 -3.74 7.21
N HIS A 8 -11.27 -4.42 7.15
CA HIS A 8 -9.95 -3.94 6.68
C HIS A 8 -9.65 -2.47 7.06
N ALA A 9 -9.74 -1.54 6.11
CA ALA A 9 -9.57 -0.09 6.30
C ALA A 9 -10.92 0.65 6.38
N CYS A 10 -12.03 -0.06 6.29
CA CYS A 10 -13.36 0.52 6.38
C CYS A 10 -13.88 0.50 7.81
N CYS A 11 -14.10 1.65 8.39
CA CYS A 11 -14.85 1.79 9.64
C CYS A 11 -15.82 2.99 9.57
N LYS A 12 -16.90 2.89 10.35
CA LYS A 12 -17.88 3.97 10.52
C LYS A 12 -17.70 4.61 11.88
N VAL A 13 -17.60 5.92 11.91
CA VAL A 13 -17.56 6.73 13.14
C VAL A 13 -18.82 7.57 13.21
N GLU A 14 -19.54 7.43 14.31
CA GLU A 14 -20.74 8.20 14.61
C GLU A 14 -20.47 9.08 15.83
N THR A 15 -20.65 10.39 15.68
CA THR A 15 -20.41 11.35 16.75
C THR A 15 -21.23 12.62 16.54
N ASP A 16 -21.86 13.13 17.61
CA ASP A 16 -22.60 14.39 17.62
C ASP A 16 -23.61 14.51 16.45
N GLY A 17 -24.33 13.42 16.14
CA GLY A 17 -25.31 13.37 15.06
C GLY A 17 -24.73 13.25 13.64
N LEU A 18 -23.41 13.11 13.51
CA LEU A 18 -22.70 12.97 12.25
C LEU A 18 -22.18 11.54 12.09
N GLY A 19 -22.36 10.95 10.90
CA GLY A 19 -21.74 9.67 10.50
C GLY A 19 -20.66 9.88 9.44
N LEU A 20 -19.46 9.39 9.69
CA LEU A 20 -18.32 9.39 8.78
C LEU A 20 -17.87 7.96 8.51
N LEU A 21 -17.86 7.56 7.24
CA LEU A 21 -17.35 6.28 6.78
C LEU A 21 -15.95 6.46 6.20
N PHE A 22 -15.01 5.57 6.55
CA PHE A 22 -13.64 5.56 6.05
C PHE A 22 -13.47 4.46 5.00
N ASP A 23 -12.80 4.79 3.89
CA ASP A 23 -12.22 3.85 2.91
C ASP A 23 -13.09 2.61 2.60
N PRO A 24 -14.25 2.77 1.93
CA PRO A 24 -15.28 1.76 1.85
C PRO A 24 -15.01 0.65 0.83
N TRP A 25 -13.96 -0.15 1.04
CA TRP A 25 -13.80 -1.43 0.36
C TRP A 25 -14.38 -2.55 1.23
N THR A 26 -15.52 -3.07 0.83
CA THR A 26 -16.31 -4.01 1.63
C THR A 26 -16.51 -5.37 0.96
N GLU A 27 -16.18 -5.49 -0.32
CA GLU A 27 -16.37 -6.72 -1.10
C GLU A 27 -15.50 -6.76 -2.35
N GLY A 28 -15.34 -7.95 -2.90
CA GLY A 28 -14.59 -8.19 -4.15
C GLY A 28 -13.07 -8.13 -3.95
N PRO A 29 -12.33 -8.53 -4.98
CA PRO A 29 -10.87 -8.52 -4.93
C PRO A 29 -10.29 -7.14 -5.14
N ALA A 30 -9.14 -6.88 -4.52
CA ALA A 30 -8.30 -5.72 -4.77
C ALA A 30 -7.04 -6.09 -5.55
N PHE A 31 -6.32 -5.09 -6.07
CA PHE A 31 -5.04 -5.22 -6.74
C PHE A 31 -4.99 -6.32 -7.81
N ASN A 32 -5.89 -6.22 -8.80
CA ASN A 32 -5.95 -7.17 -9.92
C ASN A 32 -6.12 -8.64 -9.46
N GLY A 33 -6.99 -8.87 -8.49
CA GLY A 33 -7.25 -10.23 -7.95
C GLY A 33 -6.09 -10.80 -7.13
N GLY A 34 -5.23 -9.95 -6.59
CA GLY A 34 -4.15 -10.38 -5.71
C GLY A 34 -4.53 -10.45 -4.24
N TRP A 35 -5.55 -9.71 -3.82
CA TRP A 35 -6.03 -9.67 -2.44
C TRP A 35 -7.52 -9.89 -2.35
N ASP A 36 -7.93 -10.55 -1.29
CA ASP A 36 -9.30 -10.56 -0.81
C ASP A 36 -9.33 -10.24 0.70
N LEU A 37 -10.51 -9.84 1.18
CA LEU A 37 -10.75 -9.65 2.61
C LEU A 37 -10.57 -10.97 3.36
N LEU A 38 -9.84 -10.94 4.47
CA LEU A 38 -9.60 -12.12 5.32
C LEU A 38 -10.93 -12.73 5.81
N ILE A 39 -11.91 -11.88 6.02
CA ILE A 39 -13.25 -12.23 6.53
C ILE A 39 -14.27 -11.53 5.63
N PRO A 40 -15.31 -12.20 5.15
CA PRO A 40 -16.41 -11.53 4.47
C PRO A 40 -17.04 -10.44 5.35
N THR A 41 -17.39 -9.31 4.75
CA THR A 41 -18.07 -8.22 5.47
C THR A 41 -19.46 -8.69 5.92
N PRO A 42 -19.75 -8.69 7.24
CA PRO A 42 -21.02 -9.21 7.75
C PRO A 42 -22.20 -8.24 7.60
N LEU A 43 -21.92 -6.95 7.40
CA LEU A 43 -22.91 -5.89 7.33
C LEU A 43 -23.34 -5.64 5.89
N GLY A 44 -24.64 -5.47 5.67
CA GLY A 44 -25.18 -5.07 4.39
C GLY A 44 -24.91 -3.60 4.06
N PHE A 45 -24.97 -3.24 2.78
CA PHE A 45 -24.73 -1.88 2.31
C PHE A 45 -25.59 -0.83 3.03
N ASP A 46 -26.88 -1.12 3.23
CA ASP A 46 -27.81 -0.17 3.86
C ASP A 46 -27.51 0.02 5.36
N GLU A 47 -27.01 -1.02 6.05
CA GLU A 47 -26.55 -0.95 7.44
C GLU A 47 -25.26 -0.12 7.55
N ILE A 48 -24.33 -0.30 6.60
CA ILE A 48 -23.09 0.47 6.53
C ILE A 48 -23.43 1.96 6.32
N MET A 49 -24.34 2.25 5.38
CA MET A 49 -24.68 3.62 4.99
C MET A 49 -25.67 4.31 5.95
N ALA A 50 -26.29 3.58 6.88
CA ALA A 50 -27.21 4.19 7.85
C ALA A 50 -26.53 5.29 8.64
N GLY A 51 -27.08 6.52 8.58
CA GLY A 51 -26.57 7.71 9.27
C GLY A 51 -25.28 8.31 8.69
N VAL A 52 -24.75 7.80 7.58
CA VAL A 52 -23.53 8.33 6.95
C VAL A 52 -23.84 9.65 6.24
N SER A 53 -23.13 10.71 6.63
CA SER A 53 -23.17 12.03 6.01
C SER A 53 -21.91 12.31 5.17
N PHE A 54 -20.79 11.69 5.55
CA PHE A 54 -19.50 11.86 4.88
C PHE A 54 -18.83 10.52 4.62
N ILE A 55 -18.11 10.45 3.51
CA ILE A 55 -17.17 9.35 3.23
C ILE A 55 -15.80 9.98 3.05
N TRP A 56 -14.83 9.61 3.88
CA TRP A 56 -13.45 9.99 3.68
C TRP A 56 -12.71 8.88 2.94
N ILE A 57 -11.99 9.28 1.90
CA ILE A 57 -11.11 8.42 1.12
C ILE A 57 -9.69 8.90 1.38
N SER A 58 -8.85 8.01 1.91
CA SER A 58 -7.48 8.35 2.27
C SER A 58 -6.59 8.51 1.04
N HIS A 59 -6.71 7.59 0.07
CA HIS A 59 -5.96 7.58 -1.18
C HIS A 59 -6.62 6.66 -2.23
N GLU A 60 -6.03 6.58 -3.42
CA GLU A 60 -6.64 5.92 -4.60
C GLU A 60 -6.45 4.40 -4.67
N HIS A 61 -5.76 3.75 -3.75
CA HIS A 61 -5.58 2.30 -3.79
C HIS A 61 -6.92 1.54 -3.72
N PRO A 62 -7.06 0.42 -4.44
CA PRO A 62 -8.36 -0.26 -4.61
C PRO A 62 -8.90 -0.92 -3.34
N ASP A 63 -8.12 -1.06 -2.29
CA ASP A 63 -8.54 -1.52 -0.95
C ASP A 63 -9.00 -0.36 -0.04
N HIS A 64 -8.95 0.88 -0.52
CA HIS A 64 -9.45 2.10 0.12
C HIS A 64 -10.47 2.81 -0.75
N PHE A 65 -10.20 2.94 -2.04
CA PHE A 65 -11.04 3.56 -3.02
C PHE A 65 -11.78 2.48 -3.84
N SER A 66 -13.06 2.25 -3.55
CA SER A 66 -13.91 1.30 -4.25
C SER A 66 -14.87 2.01 -5.22
N PRO A 67 -14.59 2.04 -6.53
CA PRO A 67 -15.51 2.60 -7.53
C PRO A 67 -16.89 1.94 -7.50
N ALA A 68 -16.97 0.63 -7.25
CA ALA A 68 -18.25 -0.09 -7.18
C ALA A 68 -19.11 0.40 -6.00
N PHE A 69 -18.52 0.52 -4.80
CA PHE A 69 -19.21 1.02 -3.63
C PHE A 69 -19.69 2.47 -3.84
N LEU A 70 -18.83 3.35 -4.34
CA LEU A 70 -19.18 4.76 -4.59
C LEU A 70 -20.23 4.92 -5.68
N SER A 71 -20.23 4.09 -6.72
CA SER A 71 -21.28 4.07 -7.73
C SER A 71 -22.64 3.66 -7.13
N ARG A 72 -22.64 2.75 -6.16
CA ARG A 72 -23.86 2.38 -5.43
C ARG A 72 -24.32 3.52 -4.52
N VAL A 73 -23.39 4.17 -3.80
CA VAL A 73 -23.69 5.36 -2.98
C VAL A 73 -24.33 6.46 -3.84
N ALA A 74 -23.78 6.76 -5.01
CA ALA A 74 -24.32 7.77 -5.90
C ALA A 74 -25.76 7.48 -6.32
N LYS A 75 -26.07 6.23 -6.63
CA LYS A 75 -27.42 5.79 -7.05
C LYS A 75 -28.45 5.84 -5.92
N THR A 76 -28.04 5.58 -4.68
CA THR A 76 -28.99 5.39 -3.57
C THR A 76 -29.03 6.56 -2.58
N HIS A 77 -27.93 7.28 -2.40
CA HIS A 77 -27.78 8.35 -1.41
C HIS A 77 -27.49 9.72 -2.05
N GLY A 78 -26.87 9.76 -3.24
CA GLY A 78 -26.68 10.97 -4.05
C GLY A 78 -26.16 12.16 -3.25
N SER A 79 -26.90 13.28 -3.28
CA SER A 79 -26.50 14.54 -2.63
C SER A 79 -26.53 14.53 -1.09
N ARG A 80 -27.04 13.45 -0.46
CA ARG A 80 -27.06 13.34 1.01
C ARG A 80 -25.71 12.98 1.62
N VAL A 81 -24.80 12.48 0.81
CA VAL A 81 -23.45 12.06 1.24
C VAL A 81 -22.42 12.91 0.53
N ARG A 82 -21.45 13.41 1.27
CA ARG A 82 -20.32 14.19 0.73
C ARG A 82 -19.02 13.39 0.87
N ILE A 83 -18.23 13.37 -0.20
CA ILE A 83 -16.89 12.78 -0.19
C ILE A 83 -15.90 13.79 0.39
N LEU A 84 -15.09 13.35 1.34
CA LEU A 84 -13.94 14.09 1.84
C LEU A 84 -12.68 13.48 1.21
N TYR A 85 -11.86 14.30 0.57
CA TYR A 85 -10.61 13.87 -0.04
C TYR A 85 -9.53 14.95 0.13
N GLN A 86 -8.28 14.56 0.29
CA GLN A 86 -7.18 15.52 0.34
C GLN A 86 -7.07 16.32 -0.96
N ARG A 87 -6.69 17.59 -0.88
CA ARG A 87 -6.39 18.37 -2.07
C ARG A 87 -5.07 17.91 -2.68
N THR A 88 -5.12 17.38 -3.90
CA THR A 88 -3.98 16.87 -4.65
C THR A 88 -3.92 17.50 -6.05
N ARG A 89 -2.75 17.39 -6.70
CA ARG A 89 -2.63 17.73 -8.14
C ARG A 89 -3.30 16.68 -9.02
N ASP A 90 -3.29 15.43 -8.60
CA ASP A 90 -4.03 14.36 -9.24
C ASP A 90 -5.51 14.51 -8.92
N ARG A 91 -6.32 14.65 -9.97
CA ARG A 91 -7.75 14.90 -9.86
C ARG A 91 -8.60 13.64 -10.01
N ARG A 92 -8.00 12.48 -10.31
CA ARG A 92 -8.73 11.27 -10.71
C ARG A 92 -9.81 10.83 -9.74
N VAL A 93 -9.50 10.77 -8.44
CA VAL A 93 -10.49 10.40 -7.41
C VAL A 93 -11.61 11.45 -7.35
N VAL A 94 -11.25 12.73 -7.31
CA VAL A 94 -12.22 13.84 -7.26
C VAL A 94 -13.10 13.86 -8.50
N ASP A 95 -12.49 13.75 -9.69
CA ASP A 95 -13.21 13.80 -10.97
C ASP A 95 -14.10 12.58 -11.15
N PHE A 96 -13.65 11.39 -10.71
CA PHE A 96 -14.49 10.18 -10.68
C PHE A 96 -15.70 10.37 -9.77
N CYS A 97 -15.52 10.84 -8.54
CA CYS A 97 -16.65 11.06 -7.62
C CYS A 97 -17.64 12.11 -8.18
N ARG A 98 -17.12 13.19 -8.75
CA ARG A 98 -17.95 14.24 -9.39
C ARG A 98 -18.68 13.72 -10.63
N SER A 99 -18.06 12.85 -11.43
CA SER A 99 -18.71 12.23 -12.60
C SER A 99 -19.89 11.35 -12.22
N LEU A 100 -19.90 10.82 -10.99
CA LEU A 100 -21.03 10.09 -10.41
C LEU A 100 -22.11 11.02 -9.82
N GLY A 101 -21.91 12.35 -9.82
CA GLY A 101 -22.83 13.32 -9.19
C GLY A 101 -22.65 13.45 -7.68
N LEU A 102 -21.58 12.90 -7.08
CA LEU A 102 -21.29 13.03 -5.66
C LEU A 102 -20.64 14.40 -5.36
N GLY A 103 -21.08 15.05 -4.28
CA GLY A 103 -20.42 16.23 -3.75
C GLY A 103 -19.04 15.89 -3.18
N VAL A 104 -17.99 16.62 -3.59
CA VAL A 104 -16.64 16.43 -3.07
C VAL A 104 -16.16 17.68 -2.36
N GLN A 105 -15.77 17.54 -1.10
CA GLN A 105 -15.07 18.55 -0.31
C GLN A 105 -13.58 18.19 -0.23
N GLU A 106 -12.76 19.04 -0.84
CA GLU A 106 -11.32 18.87 -0.81
C GLU A 106 -10.76 19.47 0.47
N LEU A 107 -9.96 18.69 1.19
CA LEU A 107 -9.34 19.06 2.46
C LEU A 107 -7.93 19.60 2.22
N GLU A 108 -7.64 20.78 2.74
CA GLU A 108 -6.30 21.38 2.67
C GLU A 108 -5.34 20.69 3.65
N ASP A 109 -4.08 20.48 3.22
CA ASP A 109 -3.04 19.83 4.02
C ASP A 109 -2.85 20.49 5.38
N GLY A 110 -3.12 19.75 6.45
CA GLY A 110 -2.96 20.18 7.83
C GLY A 110 -3.95 21.23 8.33
N MET A 111 -4.95 21.61 7.53
CA MET A 111 -5.93 22.63 7.92
C MET A 111 -7.17 22.01 8.56
N PRO A 112 -7.55 22.44 9.78
CA PRO A 112 -8.80 22.01 10.40
C PRO A 112 -10.03 22.43 9.56
N THR A 113 -10.89 21.47 9.27
CA THR A 113 -12.11 21.65 8.49
C THR A 113 -13.32 21.30 9.36
N PRO A 114 -14.22 22.24 9.69
CA PRO A 114 -15.45 21.94 10.41
C PRO A 114 -16.37 21.06 9.56
N LEU A 115 -16.82 19.94 10.12
CA LEU A 115 -17.85 19.07 9.54
C LEU A 115 -19.21 19.31 10.15
N SER A 116 -19.22 19.79 11.40
CA SER A 116 -20.39 20.30 12.14
C SER A 116 -19.90 21.34 13.17
N PRO A 117 -20.80 21.97 13.95
CA PRO A 117 -20.40 22.91 15.01
C PRO A 117 -19.47 22.29 16.07
N THR A 118 -19.52 20.98 16.28
CA THR A 118 -18.78 20.26 17.32
C THR A 118 -17.73 19.28 16.78
N VAL A 119 -17.74 19.00 15.47
CA VAL A 119 -16.86 18.00 14.86
C VAL A 119 -15.93 18.66 13.83
N THR A 120 -14.64 18.44 13.99
CA THR A 120 -13.61 18.97 13.09
C THR A 120 -12.75 17.82 12.55
N ALA A 121 -12.44 17.85 11.25
CA ALA A 121 -11.50 16.97 10.58
C ALA A 121 -10.24 17.74 10.16
N THR A 122 -9.07 17.19 10.40
CA THR A 122 -7.80 17.69 9.85
C THR A 122 -7.18 16.57 9.03
N CYS A 123 -7.04 16.81 7.73
CA CYS A 123 -6.38 15.86 6.83
C CYS A 123 -4.92 16.29 6.62
N GLY A 124 -4.00 15.36 6.68
CA GLY A 124 -2.61 15.63 6.36
C GLY A 124 -2.11 14.77 5.22
N ALA A 125 -1.52 15.42 4.22
CA ALA A 125 -0.91 14.73 3.09
C ALA A 125 0.36 13.98 3.53
N TYR A 126 0.53 12.79 2.95
CA TYR A 126 1.71 11.97 3.14
C TYR A 126 2.31 11.59 1.78
N TYR A 127 3.43 10.83 1.75
CA TYR A 127 4.10 10.47 0.50
C TYR A 127 3.18 9.69 -0.45
N PHE A 128 3.34 9.90 -1.77
CA PHE A 128 2.63 9.18 -2.85
C PHE A 128 1.11 9.27 -2.78
N TYR A 129 0.59 10.46 -2.39
CA TYR A 129 -0.84 10.74 -2.24
C TYR A 129 -1.55 9.97 -1.11
N ASP A 130 -0.85 9.27 -0.23
CA ASP A 130 -1.43 8.83 1.03
C ASP A 130 -1.86 10.02 1.86
N SER A 131 -2.86 9.82 2.71
CA SER A 131 -3.25 10.82 3.70
C SER A 131 -3.67 10.16 5.01
N TRP A 132 -3.55 10.94 6.08
CA TRP A 132 -4.08 10.60 7.39
C TRP A 132 -5.18 11.59 7.77
N LEU A 133 -6.08 11.17 8.66
CA LEU A 133 -7.18 12.01 9.15
C LEU A 133 -7.18 12.05 10.67
N TYR A 134 -7.23 13.25 11.22
CA TYR A 134 -7.51 13.51 12.62
C TYR A 134 -8.92 14.07 12.79
N LEU A 135 -9.80 13.27 13.37
CA LEU A 135 -11.18 13.63 13.67
C LEU A 135 -11.29 13.97 15.16
N ARG A 136 -11.90 15.09 15.48
CA ARG A 136 -12.12 15.55 16.86
C ARG A 136 -13.56 15.98 17.07
N ASP A 137 -14.18 15.48 18.12
CA ASP A 137 -15.44 15.98 18.68
C ASP A 137 -15.20 16.72 20.03
N SER A 138 -16.25 16.99 20.77
CA SER A 138 -16.19 17.69 22.06
C SER A 138 -15.48 16.92 23.18
N ARG A 139 -15.33 15.59 23.05
CA ARG A 139 -14.85 14.70 24.13
C ARG A 139 -13.65 13.84 23.72
N HIS A 140 -13.60 13.44 22.45
CA HIS A 140 -12.63 12.45 21.96
C HIS A 140 -11.98 12.90 20.66
N SER A 141 -10.85 12.27 20.37
CA SER A 141 -10.18 12.45 19.10
C SER A 141 -9.69 11.10 18.56
N LEU A 142 -9.75 10.96 17.25
CA LEU A 142 -9.35 9.78 16.53
C LEU A 142 -8.31 10.19 15.48
N LEU A 143 -7.16 9.54 15.46
CA LEU A 143 -6.18 9.67 14.39
C LEU A 143 -6.15 8.38 13.58
N ASN A 144 -6.55 8.46 12.32
CA ASN A 144 -6.42 7.38 11.36
C ASN A 144 -5.17 7.62 10.50
N LEU A 145 -4.11 6.85 10.74
CA LEU A 145 -2.89 6.87 9.94
C LEU A 145 -2.99 6.00 8.69
N ASN A 146 -3.93 5.06 8.70
CA ASN A 146 -4.15 4.17 7.57
C ASN A 146 -2.86 3.51 7.08
N ASP A 147 -2.56 3.61 5.80
CA ASP A 147 -1.35 3.07 5.17
C ASP A 147 -0.12 3.96 5.31
N CYS A 148 -0.28 5.19 5.84
CA CYS A 148 0.83 6.11 6.03
C CYS A 148 1.94 5.44 6.86
N PRO A 149 3.10 5.12 6.27
CA PRO A 149 4.12 4.34 6.96
C PRO A 149 4.93 5.13 7.98
N ALA A 150 4.52 6.33 8.39
CA ALA A 150 5.19 7.24 9.31
C ALA A 150 6.20 6.52 10.25
N ARG A 151 7.43 6.29 9.76
CA ARG A 151 8.46 5.49 10.43
C ARG A 151 9.47 6.34 11.18
N SER A 152 9.81 7.49 10.59
CA SER A 152 10.81 8.35 11.20
C SER A 152 10.21 9.12 12.37
N PRO A 153 10.94 9.29 13.49
CA PRO A 153 10.48 10.14 14.58
C PRO A 153 10.09 11.55 14.11
N ARG A 154 10.79 12.08 13.11
CA ARG A 154 10.51 13.40 12.53
C ARG A 154 9.11 13.46 11.90
N ASP A 155 8.74 12.44 11.11
CA ASP A 155 7.44 12.38 10.44
C ASP A 155 6.32 12.22 11.46
N ILE A 156 6.52 11.33 12.46
CA ILE A 156 5.54 11.10 13.52
C ILE A 156 5.34 12.39 14.35
N HIS A 157 6.40 13.12 14.70
CA HIS A 157 6.30 14.39 15.40
C HIS A 157 5.61 15.48 14.55
N LYS A 158 5.82 15.49 13.23
CA LYS A 158 5.10 16.40 12.33
C LYS A 158 3.60 16.13 12.39
N ILE A 159 3.18 14.87 12.34
CA ILE A 159 1.78 14.47 12.50
C ILE A 159 1.27 14.86 13.89
N GLY A 160 2.01 14.53 14.95
CA GLY A 160 1.62 14.82 16.34
C GLY A 160 1.43 16.30 16.65
N ARG A 161 2.06 17.21 15.91
CA ARG A 161 1.79 18.66 16.05
C ARG A 161 0.41 19.07 15.53
N LEU A 162 -0.08 18.37 14.50
CA LEU A 162 -1.40 18.63 13.89
C LEU A 162 -2.51 17.78 14.52
N ALA A 163 -2.14 16.63 15.10
CA ALA A 163 -3.02 15.66 15.73
C ALA A 163 -2.51 15.33 17.16
N PRO A 164 -2.56 16.30 18.10
CA PRO A 164 -1.99 16.12 19.42
C PRO A 164 -2.79 15.12 20.26
N HIS A 165 -2.08 14.19 20.90
CA HIS A 165 -2.61 13.26 21.90
C HIS A 165 -3.95 12.61 21.52
N PRO A 166 -4.04 11.84 20.43
CA PRO A 166 -5.29 11.24 20.02
C PRO A 166 -5.82 10.29 21.11
N THR A 167 -7.13 10.33 21.35
CA THR A 167 -7.76 9.34 22.23
C THR A 167 -7.62 7.94 21.63
N LEU A 168 -7.81 7.83 20.31
CA LEU A 168 -7.71 6.59 19.55
C LEU A 168 -6.77 6.77 18.36
N LEU A 169 -5.84 5.83 18.19
CA LEU A 169 -4.99 5.69 17.01
C LEU A 169 -5.44 4.45 16.20
N LEU A 170 -5.67 4.62 14.90
CA LEU A 170 -5.81 3.54 13.92
C LEU A 170 -4.54 3.48 13.08
N SER A 171 -3.91 2.32 12.98
CA SER A 171 -2.69 2.17 12.18
C SER A 171 -2.49 0.75 11.70
N GLN A 172 -1.83 0.64 10.55
CA GLN A 172 -1.47 -0.61 9.89
C GLN A 172 -0.50 -1.44 10.76
N PHE A 173 -0.67 -2.76 10.77
CA PHE A 173 0.13 -3.66 11.62
C PHE A 173 0.83 -4.81 10.88
N SER A 174 0.55 -5.02 9.61
CA SER A 174 1.17 -6.08 8.81
C SER A 174 1.70 -5.53 7.48
N TYR A 175 2.57 -6.31 6.82
CA TYR A 175 2.98 -5.93 5.47
C TYR A 175 1.87 -6.25 4.46
N ALA A 176 1.85 -5.46 3.39
CA ALA A 176 0.83 -5.50 2.37
C ALA A 176 1.46 -5.23 0.99
N ALA A 177 2.54 -5.96 0.66
CA ALA A 177 3.23 -5.90 -0.62
C ALA A 177 4.17 -7.10 -0.75
N TRP A 178 4.70 -7.32 -1.94
CA TRP A 178 5.73 -8.33 -2.16
C TRP A 178 6.94 -8.14 -1.23
N LYS A 179 7.34 -9.20 -0.55
CA LYS A 179 8.44 -9.26 0.41
C LYS A 179 9.31 -10.50 0.16
N GLY A 180 9.94 -10.55 -1.02
CA GLY A 180 10.80 -11.66 -1.43
C GLY A 180 10.04 -12.83 -2.05
N GLY A 181 10.77 -13.67 -2.78
CA GLY A 181 10.24 -14.89 -3.42
C GLY A 181 9.85 -15.98 -2.42
N ARG A 182 9.35 -17.12 -2.93
CA ARG A 182 8.83 -18.23 -2.10
C ARG A 182 9.80 -18.66 -1.02
N ASP A 183 11.06 -18.78 -1.33
CA ASP A 183 12.07 -19.31 -0.41
C ASP A 183 12.58 -18.28 0.61
N ASN A 184 12.12 -17.02 0.52
CA ASN A 184 12.60 -15.94 1.38
C ASN A 184 11.63 -15.57 2.50
N ARG A 185 11.19 -16.58 3.28
CA ARG A 185 10.33 -16.38 4.45
C ARG A 185 10.99 -15.51 5.52
N ALA A 186 12.30 -15.56 5.65
CA ALA A 186 13.03 -14.74 6.63
C ALA A 186 12.88 -13.24 6.35
N PHE A 187 12.94 -12.84 5.07
CA PHE A 187 12.72 -11.45 4.69
C PHE A 187 11.27 -10.99 4.95
N ARG A 188 10.28 -11.87 4.71
CA ARG A 188 8.87 -11.58 5.06
C ARG A 188 8.68 -11.44 6.56
N ALA A 189 9.28 -12.31 7.37
CA ALA A 189 9.22 -12.21 8.82
C ALA A 189 9.86 -10.92 9.36
N ALA A 190 11.01 -10.52 8.78
CA ALA A 190 11.63 -9.24 9.11
C ALA A 190 10.76 -8.03 8.73
N ALA A 191 10.10 -8.08 7.58
CA ALA A 191 9.17 -7.05 7.16
C ALA A 191 7.93 -6.96 8.07
N ALA A 192 7.42 -8.10 8.53
CA ALA A 192 6.34 -8.16 9.52
C ALA A 192 6.75 -7.54 10.86
N ALA A 193 7.92 -7.92 11.39
CA ALA A 193 8.47 -7.34 12.62
C ALA A 193 8.64 -5.82 12.48
N GLN A 194 9.19 -5.33 11.37
CA GLN A 194 9.34 -3.89 11.11
C GLN A 194 8.02 -3.12 11.15
N LYS A 195 6.90 -3.74 10.75
CA LYS A 195 5.58 -3.10 10.84
C LYS A 195 5.14 -2.93 12.30
N LEU A 196 5.37 -3.93 13.16
CA LEU A 196 5.09 -3.82 14.59
C LEU A 196 5.99 -2.78 15.28
N ASP A 197 7.27 -2.72 14.91
CA ASP A 197 8.19 -1.68 15.40
C ASP A 197 7.73 -0.28 14.98
N THR A 198 7.23 -0.14 13.77
CA THR A 198 6.67 1.13 13.27
C THR A 198 5.46 1.54 14.10
N LEU A 199 4.52 0.63 14.33
CA LEU A 199 3.34 0.84 15.17
C LEU A 199 3.73 1.23 16.60
N ALA A 200 4.69 0.51 17.20
CA ALA A 200 5.20 0.82 18.55
C ALA A 200 5.84 2.22 18.62
N ASN A 201 6.59 2.63 17.60
CA ASN A 201 7.19 3.97 17.53
C ASN A 201 6.14 5.07 17.38
N GLN A 202 5.10 4.84 16.58
CA GLN A 202 3.97 5.76 16.46
C GLN A 202 3.29 5.95 17.82
N ILE A 203 3.03 4.86 18.56
CA ILE A 203 2.43 4.89 19.90
C ILE A 203 3.30 5.67 20.89
N ARG A 204 4.60 5.41 20.96
CA ARG A 204 5.51 6.09 21.89
C ARG A 204 5.57 7.60 21.67
N VAL A 205 5.48 8.04 20.43
CA VAL A 205 5.56 9.47 20.07
C VAL A 205 4.20 10.16 20.19
N LEU A 206 3.13 9.56 19.65
CA LEU A 206 1.79 10.16 19.62
C LEU A 206 1.05 10.01 20.96
N ARG A 207 1.40 9.00 21.76
CA ARG A 207 0.84 8.69 23.08
C ARG A 207 -0.70 8.58 23.07
N PRO A 208 -1.29 7.78 22.16
CA PRO A 208 -2.72 7.54 22.18
C PRO A 208 -3.11 6.75 23.43
N ARG A 209 -4.30 7.03 23.98
CA ARG A 209 -4.86 6.23 25.07
C ARG A 209 -5.19 4.82 24.60
N PHE A 210 -5.79 4.72 23.40
CA PHE A 210 -6.19 3.46 22.78
C PHE A 210 -5.56 3.36 21.39
N THR A 211 -5.26 2.12 20.97
CA THR A 211 -4.80 1.85 19.60
C THR A 211 -5.54 0.65 19.02
N LEU A 212 -6.08 0.82 17.82
CA LEU A 212 -6.76 -0.21 17.05
C LEU A 212 -5.86 -0.62 15.88
N PRO A 213 -5.39 -1.91 15.83
CA PRO A 213 -4.69 -2.44 14.67
C PRO A 213 -5.66 -2.50 13.48
N PHE A 214 -5.29 -1.85 12.38
CA PHE A 214 -6.18 -1.46 11.30
C PHE A 214 -5.54 -1.71 9.92
N ALA A 215 -6.31 -1.65 8.83
CA ALA A 215 -5.83 -1.67 7.44
C ALA A 215 -4.82 -2.80 7.15
N SER A 216 -5.05 -4.03 7.66
CA SER A 216 -4.20 -5.20 7.41
C SER A 216 -5.00 -6.51 7.46
N LEU A 217 -6.33 -6.45 7.29
CA LEU A 217 -7.23 -7.60 7.41
C LEU A 217 -7.53 -8.22 6.04
N ILE A 218 -6.46 -8.57 5.32
CA ILE A 218 -6.50 -9.18 3.99
C ILE A 218 -5.71 -10.48 3.98
N TYR A 219 -5.87 -11.25 2.91
CA TYR A 219 -4.93 -12.29 2.55
C TYR A 219 -4.54 -12.19 1.06
N PHE A 220 -3.35 -12.66 0.73
CA PHE A 220 -2.89 -12.81 -0.64
C PHE A 220 -3.64 -14.01 -1.24
N SER A 221 -4.60 -13.72 -2.09
CA SER A 221 -5.66 -14.66 -2.50
C SER A 221 -5.47 -15.26 -3.90
N ASN A 222 -4.31 -15.06 -4.53
CA ASN A 222 -4.01 -15.67 -5.81
C ASN A 222 -3.02 -16.85 -5.65
N GLU A 223 -3.14 -17.89 -6.49
CA GLU A 223 -2.19 -19.02 -6.50
C GLU A 223 -0.74 -18.57 -6.67
N GLU A 224 -0.52 -17.46 -7.38
CA GLU A 224 0.82 -16.92 -7.63
C GLU A 224 1.44 -16.22 -6.42
N ASN A 225 0.64 -15.71 -5.47
CA ASN A 225 1.10 -14.90 -4.35
C ASN A 225 0.74 -15.44 -2.96
N SER A 226 -0.01 -16.55 -2.87
CA SER A 226 -0.51 -17.10 -1.59
C SER A 226 0.62 -17.43 -0.60
N TYR A 227 1.83 -17.70 -1.06
CA TYR A 227 3.01 -17.90 -0.21
C TYR A 227 3.36 -16.66 0.64
N LEU A 228 2.92 -15.47 0.24
CA LEU A 228 3.14 -14.24 1.01
C LEU A 228 2.34 -14.21 2.32
N ASN A 229 1.41 -15.14 2.52
CA ASN A 229 0.64 -15.24 3.78
C ASN A 229 1.43 -15.87 4.93
N ASP A 230 2.60 -16.45 4.69
CA ASP A 230 3.33 -17.31 5.64
C ASP A 230 3.99 -16.59 6.82
N ALA A 231 4.06 -15.25 6.78
CA ALA A 231 4.71 -14.45 7.81
C ALA A 231 3.94 -13.18 8.20
N VAL A 232 2.67 -13.04 7.78
CA VAL A 232 1.83 -11.90 8.15
C VAL A 232 1.64 -11.79 9.67
N ASN A 233 1.51 -10.56 10.17
CA ASN A 233 1.16 -10.35 11.57
C ASN A 233 -0.34 -10.60 11.79
N THR A 234 -0.66 -11.09 12.98
CA THR A 234 -2.06 -11.25 13.42
C THR A 234 -2.47 -10.08 14.33
N PRO A 235 -3.77 -9.78 14.47
CA PRO A 235 -4.24 -8.80 15.44
C PRO A 235 -3.81 -9.08 16.88
N GLY A 236 -3.64 -10.34 17.26
CA GLY A 236 -3.10 -10.73 18.58
C GLY A 236 -1.64 -10.30 18.78
N LYS A 237 -0.76 -10.48 17.76
CA LYS A 237 0.62 -9.97 17.80
C LYS A 237 0.65 -8.45 17.86
N ALA A 238 -0.23 -7.79 17.11
CA ALA A 238 -0.36 -6.33 17.12
C ALA A 238 -0.82 -5.83 18.50
N ALA A 239 -1.81 -6.47 19.13
CA ALA A 239 -2.29 -6.13 20.46
C ALA A 239 -1.18 -6.23 21.51
N ALA A 240 -0.35 -7.28 21.46
CA ALA A 240 0.80 -7.43 22.35
C ALA A 240 1.83 -6.29 22.15
N ALA A 241 2.14 -5.93 20.89
CA ALA A 241 3.05 -4.82 20.58
C ALA A 241 2.48 -3.46 21.03
N ILE A 242 1.18 -3.23 20.87
CA ILE A 242 0.47 -2.03 21.33
C ILE A 242 0.58 -1.89 22.85
N ALA A 243 0.27 -2.95 23.59
CA ALA A 243 0.36 -2.96 25.06
C ALA A 243 1.80 -2.70 25.55
N ALA A 244 2.79 -3.36 24.93
CA ALA A 244 4.21 -3.16 25.23
C ALA A 244 4.70 -1.73 24.91
N ALA A 245 4.06 -1.04 23.97
CA ALA A 245 4.36 0.35 23.61
C ALA A 245 3.68 1.39 24.51
N GLY A 246 2.80 0.98 25.44
CA GLY A 246 2.15 1.84 26.44
C GLY A 246 0.77 2.40 26.03
N SER A 247 0.08 1.77 25.07
CA SER A 247 -1.30 2.07 24.70
C SER A 247 -2.22 0.87 25.02
N THR A 248 -3.49 1.15 25.27
CA THR A 248 -4.49 0.08 25.46
C THR A 248 -4.92 -0.47 24.09
N PRO A 249 -4.68 -1.77 23.79
CA PRO A 249 -5.12 -2.35 22.55
C PRO A 249 -6.64 -2.48 22.50
N VAL A 250 -7.23 -2.08 21.37
CA VAL A 250 -8.64 -2.30 21.04
C VAL A 250 -8.66 -3.16 19.77
N VAL A 251 -9.06 -4.41 19.88
CA VAL A 251 -9.24 -5.27 18.70
C VAL A 251 -10.72 -5.49 18.48
N LEU A 252 -11.17 -5.11 17.29
CA LEU A 252 -12.54 -5.32 16.84
C LEU A 252 -12.55 -6.32 15.69
N TYR A 253 -13.58 -7.13 15.63
CA TYR A 253 -13.85 -8.01 14.50
C TYR A 253 -14.87 -7.33 13.56
N PRO A 254 -14.90 -7.63 12.26
CA PRO A 254 -15.91 -7.05 11.36
C PRO A 254 -17.33 -7.16 11.90
N GLY A 255 -18.03 -6.03 11.98
CA GLY A 255 -19.34 -5.87 12.59
C GLY A 255 -19.32 -5.44 14.07
N ASP A 256 -18.20 -5.55 14.76
CA ASP A 256 -18.11 -5.14 16.18
C ASP A 256 -18.21 -3.61 16.30
N VAL A 257 -18.82 -3.19 17.42
CA VAL A 257 -19.06 -1.79 17.77
C VAL A 257 -18.38 -1.48 19.10
N TRP A 258 -17.74 -0.30 19.19
CA TRP A 258 -17.09 0.16 20.41
C TRP A 258 -17.32 1.64 20.65
N GLN A 259 -17.55 2.02 21.90
CA GLN A 259 -17.61 3.41 22.33
C GLN A 259 -16.20 3.90 22.68
N VAL A 260 -15.73 4.89 21.93
CA VAL A 260 -14.37 5.43 22.13
C VAL A 260 -14.25 6.04 23.52
N GLY A 261 -13.25 5.59 24.26
CA GLY A 261 -12.99 6.00 25.64
C GLY A 261 -13.45 5.02 26.71
N GLU A 262 -14.30 4.07 26.38
CA GLU A 262 -14.74 3.00 27.29
C GLU A 262 -13.76 1.83 27.33
N ALA A 263 -13.97 0.90 28.25
CA ALA A 263 -13.18 -0.34 28.31
C ALA A 263 -13.42 -1.21 27.07
N ALA A 264 -12.34 -1.70 26.47
CA ALA A 264 -12.40 -2.56 25.29
C ALA A 264 -12.60 -4.03 25.67
N THR A 265 -13.73 -4.37 26.27
CA THR A 265 -14.01 -5.68 26.85
C THR A 265 -14.03 -6.83 25.83
N GLY A 266 -14.38 -6.56 24.55
CA GLY A 266 -14.44 -7.57 23.49
C GLY A 266 -13.08 -7.93 22.84
N THR A 267 -11.97 -7.25 23.21
CA THR A 267 -10.67 -7.42 22.55
C THR A 267 -10.17 -8.86 22.53
N SER A 268 -10.26 -9.58 23.67
CA SER A 268 -9.78 -10.96 23.74
C SER A 268 -10.62 -11.92 22.90
N GLU A 269 -11.93 -11.71 22.82
CA GLU A 269 -12.83 -12.52 21.98
C GLU A 269 -12.54 -12.26 20.49
N ALA A 270 -12.39 -10.99 20.09
CA ALA A 270 -12.03 -10.63 18.73
C ALA A 270 -10.69 -11.27 18.30
N ILE A 271 -9.66 -11.23 19.17
CA ILE A 271 -8.37 -11.90 18.93
C ILE A 271 -8.59 -13.41 18.71
N ALA A 272 -9.37 -14.07 19.56
CA ALA A 272 -9.63 -15.50 19.42
C ALA A 272 -10.36 -15.85 18.12
N ARG A 273 -11.25 -14.97 17.65
CA ARG A 273 -11.92 -15.12 16.32
C ARG A 273 -10.90 -14.99 15.18
N TYR A 274 -10.01 -13.98 15.21
CA TYR A 274 -8.96 -13.82 14.22
C TYR A 274 -7.97 -14.99 14.23
N ASP A 275 -7.56 -15.49 15.39
CA ASP A 275 -6.64 -16.61 15.48
C ASP A 275 -7.19 -17.87 14.81
N ARG A 276 -8.52 -18.07 14.83
CA ARG A 276 -9.18 -19.13 14.03
C ARG A 276 -9.02 -18.88 12.53
N CYS A 277 -9.30 -17.67 12.07
CA CYS A 277 -9.17 -17.30 10.65
C CYS A 277 -7.73 -17.49 10.15
N TYR A 278 -6.73 -17.06 10.92
CA TYR A 278 -5.33 -17.19 10.53
C TYR A 278 -4.82 -18.64 10.57
N ARG A 279 -5.36 -19.52 11.44
CA ARG A 279 -5.06 -20.96 11.38
C ARG A 279 -5.60 -21.62 10.12
N ASP A 280 -6.75 -21.17 9.64
CA ASP A 280 -7.41 -21.71 8.45
C ASP A 280 -7.02 -20.96 7.16
N LEU A 281 -6.07 -20.04 7.22
CA LEU A 281 -5.67 -19.16 6.11
C LEU A 281 -5.28 -19.93 4.84
N SER A 282 -4.57 -21.06 5.00
CA SER A 282 -4.20 -21.94 3.87
C SER A 282 -5.38 -22.68 3.21
N ARG A 283 -6.56 -22.65 3.83
CA ARG A 283 -7.78 -23.26 3.32
C ARG A 283 -8.71 -22.26 2.64
N LEU A 284 -8.38 -20.96 2.71
CA LEU A 284 -9.17 -19.94 2.05
C LEU A 284 -9.09 -20.10 0.53
N PRO A 285 -10.15 -19.75 -0.21
CA PRO A 285 -10.18 -19.87 -1.66
C PRO A 285 -9.05 -19.08 -2.31
N LEU A 286 -8.36 -19.70 -3.26
CA LEU A 286 -7.38 -19.03 -4.09
C LEU A 286 -7.95 -18.78 -5.49
N ARG A 287 -7.65 -17.62 -6.02
CA ARG A 287 -7.97 -17.25 -7.39
C ARG A 287 -6.92 -17.87 -8.32
N PRO A 288 -7.31 -18.47 -9.43
CA PRO A 288 -6.35 -18.90 -10.42
C PRO A 288 -5.66 -17.69 -11.08
N PRO A 289 -4.51 -17.88 -11.72
CA PRO A 289 -3.96 -16.91 -12.64
C PRO A 289 -4.97 -16.51 -13.72
N GLY A 290 -4.79 -15.35 -14.36
CA GLY A 290 -5.61 -14.96 -15.51
C GLY A 290 -5.42 -15.89 -16.71
N ALA A 291 -6.19 -15.68 -17.77
CA ALA A 291 -5.96 -16.39 -19.04
C ALA A 291 -4.57 -16.04 -19.60
N SER A 292 -3.90 -17.02 -20.23
CA SER A 292 -2.64 -16.81 -20.94
C SER A 292 -2.81 -15.81 -22.08
N VAL A 293 -1.78 -14.99 -22.29
CA VAL A 293 -1.77 -13.92 -23.28
C VAL A 293 -0.70 -14.23 -24.34
N ALA A 294 -1.06 -14.15 -25.61
CA ALA A 294 -0.13 -14.40 -26.69
C ALA A 294 1.05 -13.39 -26.69
N ILE A 295 2.22 -13.84 -27.12
CA ILE A 295 3.45 -13.02 -27.17
C ILE A 295 3.25 -11.76 -28.02
N ASP A 296 2.52 -11.87 -29.14
CA ASP A 296 2.28 -10.71 -30.01
C ASP A 296 1.36 -9.66 -29.38
N ASP A 297 0.40 -10.09 -28.55
CA ASP A 297 -0.43 -9.19 -27.77
C ASP A 297 0.39 -8.47 -26.67
N LEU A 298 1.32 -9.18 -26.04
CA LEU A 298 2.26 -8.59 -25.08
C LEU A 298 3.19 -7.59 -25.75
N ARG A 299 3.68 -7.92 -26.94
CA ARG A 299 4.53 -7.03 -27.75
C ARG A 299 3.76 -5.75 -28.11
N SER A 300 2.52 -5.88 -28.58
CA SER A 300 1.66 -4.75 -28.93
C SER A 300 1.36 -3.88 -27.69
N ALA A 301 1.06 -4.50 -26.54
CA ALA A 301 0.85 -3.79 -25.30
C ALA A 301 2.12 -3.07 -24.83
N PHE A 302 3.30 -3.67 -25.03
CA PHE A 302 4.58 -3.04 -24.70
C PHE A 302 4.86 -1.82 -25.58
N GLU A 303 4.60 -1.88 -26.89
CA GLU A 303 4.78 -0.74 -27.77
C GLU A 303 3.89 0.44 -27.31
N ALA A 304 2.61 0.18 -27.01
CA ALA A 304 1.72 1.19 -26.44
C ALA A 304 2.21 1.74 -25.08
N TYR A 305 2.77 0.89 -24.22
CA TYR A 305 3.39 1.31 -22.97
C TYR A 305 4.58 2.23 -23.22
N ARG A 306 5.49 1.82 -24.14
CA ARG A 306 6.68 2.59 -24.50
C ARG A 306 6.32 3.98 -25.04
N ASP A 307 5.29 4.04 -25.90
CA ASP A 307 4.80 5.30 -26.47
C ASP A 307 4.25 6.22 -25.37
N ARG A 308 3.47 5.69 -24.41
CA ARG A 308 3.01 6.47 -23.26
C ARG A 308 4.17 6.99 -22.40
N VAL A 309 5.21 6.18 -22.20
CA VAL A 309 6.39 6.61 -21.44
C VAL A 309 7.09 7.76 -22.20
N PHE A 310 7.34 7.62 -23.50
CA PHE A 310 8.03 8.67 -24.27
C PHE A 310 7.18 9.91 -24.53
N ALA A 311 5.85 9.82 -24.53
CA ALA A 311 4.97 10.99 -24.58
C ALA A 311 5.14 11.93 -23.37
N ARG A 312 5.53 11.37 -22.21
CA ARG A 312 5.68 12.13 -20.95
C ARG A 312 7.14 12.39 -20.55
N ASN A 313 8.11 11.74 -21.21
CA ASN A 313 9.52 11.78 -20.82
C ASN A 313 10.44 12.03 -22.03
N SER A 314 11.58 12.66 -21.78
CA SER A 314 12.60 12.87 -22.81
C SER A 314 13.26 11.54 -23.20
N ARG A 315 13.00 11.06 -24.43
CA ARG A 315 13.62 9.87 -25.00
C ARG A 315 15.14 9.93 -24.95
N MET A 316 15.72 11.11 -25.27
CA MET A 316 17.17 11.32 -25.27
C MET A 316 17.75 11.16 -23.87
N LEU A 317 17.10 11.72 -22.83
CA LEU A 317 17.54 11.57 -21.44
C LEU A 317 17.42 10.13 -20.94
N ILE A 318 16.32 9.45 -21.23
CA ILE A 318 16.16 8.03 -20.86
C ILE A 318 17.27 7.21 -21.50
N THR A 319 17.56 7.43 -22.81
CA THR A 319 18.64 6.73 -23.51
C THR A 319 20.01 7.06 -22.94
N LEU A 320 20.26 8.32 -22.56
CA LEU A 320 21.52 8.72 -21.92
C LEU A 320 21.68 8.06 -20.55
N VAL A 321 20.64 8.12 -19.71
CA VAL A 321 20.63 7.53 -18.37
C VAL A 321 20.80 6.02 -18.44
N SER A 322 20.20 5.35 -19.45
CA SER A 322 20.36 3.88 -19.63
C SER A 322 21.81 3.47 -19.95
N ARG A 323 22.62 4.38 -20.49
CA ARG A 323 24.05 4.13 -20.78
C ARG A 323 24.97 4.37 -19.60
N LEU A 324 24.44 4.84 -18.46
CA LEU A 324 25.23 5.06 -17.25
C LEU A 324 25.14 3.82 -16.33
N PRO A 325 26.18 2.95 -16.30
CA PRO A 325 26.13 1.67 -15.57
C PRO A 325 25.86 1.86 -14.07
N VAL A 326 26.38 2.96 -13.51
CA VAL A 326 26.23 3.31 -12.08
C VAL A 326 24.75 3.47 -11.66
N LEU A 327 23.91 3.96 -12.57
CA LEU A 327 22.48 4.15 -12.27
C LEU A 327 21.66 2.88 -12.46
N GLY A 328 22.07 2.00 -13.36
CA GLY A 328 21.38 0.73 -13.69
C GLY A 328 19.90 0.94 -14.09
N ALA A 329 19.51 2.16 -14.48
CA ALA A 329 18.14 2.50 -14.82
C ALA A 329 17.84 2.20 -16.30
N PHE A 330 16.59 1.82 -16.59
CA PHE A 330 16.08 1.49 -17.95
C PHE A 330 16.83 0.34 -18.64
N GLN A 331 17.53 -0.48 -17.86
CA GLN A 331 18.17 -1.69 -18.36
C GLN A 331 17.12 -2.73 -18.76
N PRO A 332 17.41 -3.62 -19.73
CA PRO A 332 16.53 -4.71 -20.06
C PRO A 332 16.26 -5.60 -18.84
N VAL A 333 14.98 -5.84 -18.56
CA VAL A 333 14.52 -6.78 -17.56
C VAL A 333 14.22 -8.10 -18.26
N VAL A 334 14.84 -9.17 -17.81
CA VAL A 334 14.59 -10.52 -18.34
C VAL A 334 13.43 -11.14 -17.58
N VAL A 335 12.32 -11.33 -18.27
CA VAL A 335 11.06 -11.83 -17.72
C VAL A 335 10.77 -13.21 -18.27
N ARG A 336 10.65 -14.21 -17.39
CA ARG A 336 10.14 -15.53 -17.75
C ARG A 336 8.63 -15.56 -17.57
N LEU A 337 7.93 -15.89 -18.65
CA LEU A 337 6.47 -16.07 -18.68
C LEU A 337 6.19 -17.53 -18.35
N ARG A 338 5.72 -17.78 -17.13
CA ARG A 338 5.55 -19.13 -16.57
C ARG A 338 4.56 -19.97 -17.35
N ASP A 339 3.46 -19.36 -17.78
CA ASP A 339 2.35 -19.99 -18.49
C ASP A 339 2.64 -20.29 -19.96
N LEU A 340 3.60 -19.58 -20.57
CA LEU A 340 3.97 -19.74 -21.96
C LEU A 340 5.28 -20.52 -22.14
N ASP A 341 6.01 -20.75 -21.05
CA ASP A 341 7.40 -21.26 -21.08
C ASP A 341 8.33 -20.47 -22.02
N ARG A 342 8.11 -19.14 -22.07
CA ARG A 342 8.89 -18.21 -22.89
C ARG A 342 9.62 -17.21 -22.01
N THR A 343 10.74 -16.72 -22.51
CA THR A 343 11.52 -15.66 -21.84
C THR A 343 11.64 -14.47 -22.77
N VAL A 344 11.42 -13.29 -22.22
CA VAL A 344 11.49 -12.02 -22.96
C VAL A 344 12.38 -11.02 -22.24
N ALA A 345 13.12 -10.23 -22.99
CA ALA A 345 13.84 -9.07 -22.47
C ALA A 345 13.05 -7.80 -22.81
N VAL A 346 12.73 -7.00 -21.81
CA VAL A 346 11.84 -5.83 -21.94
C VAL A 346 12.56 -4.58 -21.47
N SER A 347 12.67 -3.57 -22.35
CA SER A 347 13.22 -2.25 -22.02
C SER A 347 12.62 -1.18 -22.92
N VAL A 348 12.23 -0.04 -22.34
CA VAL A 348 11.76 1.12 -23.12
C VAL A 348 12.80 1.62 -24.15
N VAL A 349 14.08 1.32 -23.93
CA VAL A 349 15.17 1.72 -24.83
C VAL A 349 15.42 0.67 -25.92
N SER A 350 15.59 -0.60 -25.57
CA SER A 350 15.95 -1.68 -26.51
C SER A 350 14.74 -2.45 -27.07
N GLY A 351 13.54 -2.23 -26.57
CA GLY A 351 12.33 -2.87 -27.07
C GLY A 351 11.94 -4.14 -26.30
N PHE A 352 11.09 -4.95 -26.95
CA PHE A 352 10.59 -6.24 -26.47
C PHE A 352 11.15 -7.35 -27.38
N THR A 353 12.00 -8.20 -26.85
CA THR A 353 12.66 -9.27 -27.61
C THR A 353 12.53 -10.61 -26.89
N GLU A 354 12.22 -11.67 -27.65
CA GLU A 354 12.32 -13.02 -27.10
C GLU A 354 13.80 -13.42 -26.98
N VAL A 355 14.14 -14.06 -25.88
CA VAL A 355 15.51 -14.51 -25.58
C VAL A 355 15.50 -15.99 -25.22
N SER A 356 16.57 -16.70 -25.52
CA SER A 356 16.71 -18.10 -25.13
C SER A 356 16.79 -18.22 -23.60
N ALA A 357 16.05 -19.14 -23.02
CA ALA A 357 16.07 -19.42 -21.59
C ALA A 357 17.45 -19.82 -21.05
N SER A 358 18.33 -20.37 -21.93
CA SER A 358 19.68 -20.73 -21.57
C SER A 358 20.70 -19.58 -21.59
N SER A 359 20.32 -18.42 -22.12
CA SER A 359 21.24 -17.29 -22.33
C SER A 359 21.43 -16.41 -21.11
N ARG A 360 20.47 -16.38 -20.20
CA ARG A 360 20.49 -15.53 -18.97
C ARG A 360 19.43 -15.98 -17.98
N GLU A 361 19.78 -15.99 -16.70
CA GLU A 361 18.82 -16.18 -15.62
C GLU A 361 17.75 -15.08 -15.64
N ALA A 362 16.50 -15.44 -15.38
CA ALA A 362 15.41 -14.48 -15.37
C ALA A 362 15.48 -13.55 -14.16
N ASP A 363 15.36 -12.25 -14.40
CA ASP A 363 15.26 -11.26 -13.32
C ASP A 363 13.92 -11.40 -12.57
N VAL A 364 12.85 -11.71 -13.33
CA VAL A 364 11.47 -11.83 -12.83
C VAL A 364 10.78 -13.02 -13.51
N VAL A 365 10.01 -13.77 -12.72
CA VAL A 365 9.11 -14.83 -13.20
C VAL A 365 7.68 -14.45 -12.86
N LEU A 366 6.81 -14.40 -13.85
CA LEU A 366 5.40 -14.05 -13.68
C LEU A 366 4.52 -14.68 -14.78
N HIS A 367 3.20 -14.57 -14.60
CA HIS A 367 2.22 -14.98 -15.60
C HIS A 367 2.05 -13.90 -16.68
N SER A 368 1.80 -14.29 -17.93
CA SER A 368 1.63 -13.36 -19.06
C SER A 368 0.52 -12.32 -18.81
N SER A 369 -0.57 -12.69 -18.15
CA SER A 369 -1.64 -11.76 -17.79
C SER A 369 -1.18 -10.67 -16.80
N SER A 370 -0.24 -10.98 -15.90
CA SER A 370 0.34 -10.01 -14.97
C SER A 370 1.26 -9.02 -15.70
N LEU A 371 2.02 -9.49 -16.69
CA LEU A 371 2.80 -8.60 -17.56
C LEU A 371 1.87 -7.70 -18.39
N LEU A 372 0.82 -8.26 -18.98
CA LEU A 372 -0.17 -7.47 -19.74
C LEU A 372 -0.80 -6.38 -18.87
N PHE A 373 -1.17 -6.71 -17.63
CA PHE A 373 -1.75 -5.74 -16.70
C PHE A 373 -0.75 -4.60 -16.40
N LEU A 374 0.51 -4.93 -16.11
CA LEU A 374 1.58 -3.95 -15.91
C LEU A 374 1.69 -3.00 -17.12
N LEU A 375 1.69 -3.55 -18.33
CA LEU A 375 1.89 -2.78 -19.56
C LEU A 375 0.66 -1.92 -19.93
N LYS A 376 -0.57 -2.36 -19.67
CA LYS A 376 -1.79 -1.66 -20.05
C LYS A 376 -2.20 -0.55 -19.09
N ASN A 377 -1.89 -0.67 -17.80
CA ASN A 377 -2.39 0.23 -16.77
C ASN A 377 -1.34 1.23 -16.31
N GLU A 378 -1.76 2.46 -16.01
CA GLU A 378 -0.86 3.53 -15.51
C GLU A 378 -0.20 3.14 -14.17
N TYR A 379 -0.95 2.53 -13.25
CA TYR A 379 -0.46 2.00 -11.98
C TYR A 379 -0.16 0.49 -12.04
N GLY A 380 0.02 -0.05 -13.24
CA GLY A 380 0.22 -1.49 -13.41
C GLY A 380 1.44 -2.02 -12.67
N PHE A 381 2.53 -1.25 -12.65
CA PHE A 381 3.74 -1.60 -11.92
C PHE A 381 3.53 -1.55 -10.40
N ASP A 382 2.91 -0.49 -9.86
CA ASP A 382 2.62 -0.36 -8.43
C ASP A 382 1.69 -1.49 -7.97
N THR A 383 0.60 -1.72 -8.71
CA THR A 383 -0.31 -2.84 -8.46
C THR A 383 0.41 -4.18 -8.44
N LEU A 384 1.35 -4.42 -9.37
CA LEU A 384 2.12 -5.66 -9.41
C LEU A 384 3.01 -5.81 -8.17
N THR A 385 3.68 -4.74 -7.73
CA THR A 385 4.54 -4.79 -6.54
C THR A 385 3.76 -4.98 -5.24
N VAL A 386 2.54 -4.47 -5.19
CA VAL A 386 1.63 -4.65 -4.06
C VAL A 386 1.01 -6.05 -4.06
N ASN A 387 0.45 -6.50 -5.18
CA ASN A 387 -0.19 -7.82 -5.23
C ASN A 387 0.81 -8.98 -5.17
N GLY A 388 2.07 -8.76 -5.52
CA GLY A 388 3.12 -9.77 -5.42
C GLY A 388 2.96 -10.98 -6.36
N ARG A 389 2.20 -10.85 -7.46
CA ARG A 389 1.97 -11.93 -8.44
C ARG A 389 3.18 -12.10 -9.37
N PHE A 390 4.35 -12.19 -8.78
CA PHE A 390 5.63 -12.47 -9.45
C PHE A 390 6.64 -13.04 -8.46
N GLU A 391 7.69 -13.63 -8.97
CA GLU A 391 8.87 -14.02 -8.21
C GLU A 391 10.10 -13.34 -8.79
N ALA A 392 11.00 -12.90 -7.94
CA ALA A 392 12.24 -12.24 -8.33
C ALA A 392 13.32 -12.45 -7.28
N SER A 393 14.59 -12.45 -7.71
CA SER A 393 15.71 -12.24 -6.80
C SER A 393 15.74 -10.78 -6.34
N ALA A 394 16.52 -10.46 -5.30
CA ALA A 394 16.69 -9.08 -4.84
C ALA A 394 17.22 -8.16 -5.96
N ASP A 395 18.18 -8.65 -6.76
CA ASP A 395 18.75 -7.91 -7.89
C ASP A 395 17.76 -7.79 -9.04
N GLY A 396 17.01 -8.86 -9.36
CA GLY A 396 15.96 -8.86 -10.37
C GLY A 396 14.85 -7.87 -10.03
N PHE A 397 14.39 -7.85 -8.78
CA PHE A 397 13.43 -6.86 -8.31
C PHE A 397 13.96 -5.43 -8.42
N SER A 398 15.21 -5.21 -8.00
CA SER A 398 15.85 -3.88 -8.10
C SER A 398 15.97 -3.43 -9.57
N ARG A 399 16.25 -4.33 -10.51
CA ARG A 399 16.29 -4.06 -11.95
C ARG A 399 14.91 -3.72 -12.48
N MET A 400 13.89 -4.50 -12.11
CA MET A 400 12.49 -4.26 -12.47
C MET A 400 12.02 -2.87 -11.98
N MET A 401 12.31 -2.51 -10.73
CA MET A 401 12.03 -1.20 -10.15
C MET A 401 12.65 -0.07 -10.98
N ARG A 402 13.93 -0.15 -11.30
CA ARG A 402 14.65 0.90 -12.04
C ARG A 402 14.20 1.03 -13.49
N SER A 403 13.52 0.04 -14.04
CA SER A 403 13.07 0.04 -15.44
C SER A 403 11.60 0.42 -15.59
N PHE A 404 10.72 -0.03 -14.68
CA PHE A 404 9.26 0.19 -14.79
C PHE A 404 8.69 1.30 -13.90
N ALA A 405 9.40 1.69 -12.82
CA ALA A 405 8.90 2.75 -11.93
C ALA A 405 8.68 4.12 -12.62
N VAL A 406 9.19 4.31 -13.83
CA VAL A 406 8.93 5.54 -14.62
C VAL A 406 7.44 5.71 -14.90
N GLY A 407 6.69 4.63 -15.09
CA GLY A 407 5.23 4.66 -15.25
C GLY A 407 4.55 5.25 -14.02
N SER A 408 4.90 4.75 -12.84
CA SER A 408 4.41 5.23 -11.55
C SER A 408 4.78 6.70 -11.30
N LEU A 409 6.04 7.09 -11.59
CA LEU A 409 6.45 8.49 -11.48
C LEU A 409 5.63 9.40 -12.40
N ASN A 410 5.33 8.95 -13.62
CA ASN A 410 4.48 9.72 -14.56
C ASN A 410 3.03 9.84 -14.05
N ALA A 411 2.50 8.81 -13.40
CA ALA A 411 1.19 8.86 -12.77
C ALA A 411 1.14 9.90 -11.62
N LEU A 412 2.26 10.10 -10.91
CA LEU A 412 2.43 11.14 -9.90
C LEU A 412 2.73 12.54 -10.49
N GLY A 413 2.67 12.71 -11.82
CA GLY A 413 2.98 13.98 -12.50
C GLY A 413 4.48 14.29 -12.57
N LEU A 414 5.35 13.34 -12.23
CA LEU A 414 6.80 13.47 -12.37
C LEU A 414 7.26 12.94 -13.72
N SER A 415 8.18 13.64 -14.38
CA SER A 415 8.70 13.23 -15.68
C SER A 415 10.22 13.30 -15.76
N VAL A 416 10.83 12.39 -16.50
CA VAL A 416 12.25 12.43 -16.83
C VAL A 416 12.48 13.49 -17.90
N SER A 417 12.79 14.71 -17.46
CA SER A 417 12.98 15.87 -18.31
C SER A 417 14.27 16.62 -17.94
N TRP A 418 14.74 17.50 -18.84
CA TRP A 418 15.92 18.34 -18.57
C TRP A 418 15.77 19.19 -17.31
N ARG A 419 14.54 19.57 -16.95
CA ARG A 419 14.24 20.31 -15.71
C ARG A 419 14.59 19.49 -14.46
N LEU A 420 14.55 18.15 -14.55
CA LEU A 420 14.91 17.27 -13.45
C LEU A 420 16.41 17.36 -13.12
N LEU A 421 17.26 17.56 -14.13
CA LEU A 421 18.73 17.72 -13.94
C LEU A 421 19.10 19.00 -13.17
N PHE A 422 18.24 20.02 -13.23
CA PHE A 422 18.42 21.27 -12.48
C PHE A 422 17.72 21.26 -11.11
N SER A 423 17.09 20.17 -10.73
CA SER A 423 16.45 20.06 -9.44
C SER A 423 17.49 19.78 -8.35
N LEU A 424 17.64 20.71 -7.39
CA LEU A 424 18.53 20.53 -6.23
C LEU A 424 18.31 19.19 -5.49
N ARG A 425 17.06 18.68 -5.50
CA ARG A 425 16.72 17.38 -4.90
C ARG A 425 17.38 16.20 -5.62
N LEU A 426 17.41 16.23 -6.95
CA LEU A 426 18.05 15.17 -7.74
C LEU A 426 19.56 15.21 -7.56
N VAL A 427 20.16 16.39 -7.58
CA VAL A 427 21.60 16.59 -7.33
C VAL A 427 21.95 16.05 -5.95
N LEU A 428 21.16 16.33 -4.91
CA LEU A 428 21.39 15.81 -3.56
C LEU A 428 21.22 14.28 -3.47
N ILE A 429 20.26 13.69 -4.20
CA ILE A 429 20.07 12.24 -4.25
C ILE A 429 21.26 11.58 -4.98
N LEU A 430 21.69 12.13 -6.09
CA LEU A 430 22.85 11.63 -6.85
C LEU A 430 24.14 11.76 -6.05
N VAL A 431 24.35 12.88 -5.37
CA VAL A 431 25.52 13.09 -4.47
C VAL A 431 25.50 12.08 -3.31
N ARG A 432 24.35 11.88 -2.66
CA ARG A 432 24.23 10.87 -1.59
C ARG A 432 24.46 9.44 -2.10
N HIS A 433 24.02 9.12 -3.31
CA HIS A 433 24.27 7.82 -3.92
C HIS A 433 25.74 7.64 -4.29
N LEU A 434 26.39 8.65 -4.86
CA LEU A 434 27.83 8.67 -5.15
C LEU A 434 28.67 8.56 -3.87
N VAL A 435 28.32 9.28 -2.82
CA VAL A 435 28.99 9.17 -1.51
C VAL A 435 28.84 7.76 -0.93
N GLY A 436 27.62 7.16 -1.01
CA GLY A 436 27.37 5.80 -0.55
C GLY A 436 28.13 4.73 -1.36
N VAL A 437 28.35 4.95 -2.65
CA VAL A 437 29.16 4.08 -3.50
C VAL A 437 30.65 4.26 -3.17
N LEU A 438 31.12 5.47 -2.98
CA LEU A 438 32.51 5.77 -2.57
C LEU A 438 32.85 5.21 -1.18
N ASP A 439 31.88 5.26 -0.24
CA ASP A 439 32.05 4.65 1.08
C ASP A 439 32.11 3.10 1.03
N ARG A 440 31.38 2.46 0.11
CA ARG A 440 31.49 1.02 -0.11
C ARG A 440 32.82 0.64 -0.76
N LEU A 441 33.34 1.45 -1.67
CA LEU A 441 34.65 1.23 -2.30
C LEU A 441 35.82 1.53 -1.35
N ARG A 442 35.62 2.33 -0.30
CA ARG A 442 36.63 2.67 0.73
C ARG A 442 36.65 1.71 1.92
N ARG A 443 35.67 0.81 2.06
CA ARG A 443 35.70 -0.24 3.09
C ARG A 443 36.34 -1.49 2.47
N PRO A 444 37.60 -1.85 2.82
CA PRO A 444 38.13 -3.16 2.46
C PRO A 444 37.23 -4.22 3.11
N GLU A 445 36.92 -5.29 2.35
CA GLU A 445 36.30 -6.49 2.88
C GLU A 445 37.03 -6.90 4.16
N LYS A 446 36.38 -6.76 5.29
CA LYS A 446 36.84 -7.44 6.51
C LYS A 446 36.35 -8.88 6.36
N ASP A 447 37.31 -9.77 6.08
CA ASP A 447 37.15 -11.21 6.17
C ASP A 447 36.36 -11.56 7.44
N GLU A 448 35.19 -12.17 7.30
CA GLU A 448 34.57 -12.90 8.39
C GLU A 448 35.49 -14.09 8.73
N PRO A 449 35.91 -14.24 10.00
CA PRO A 449 36.67 -15.42 10.37
C PRO A 449 35.77 -16.66 10.26
N ALA A 450 36.21 -17.59 9.42
CA ALA A 450 35.69 -18.94 9.34
C ALA A 450 35.62 -19.53 10.75
N GLN A 451 34.43 -19.83 11.25
CA GLN A 451 34.24 -20.63 12.44
C GLN A 451 34.63 -22.07 12.10
N ALA A 452 35.90 -22.37 12.39
CA ALA A 452 36.40 -23.74 12.44
C ALA A 452 35.70 -24.47 13.61
N GLY A 453 35.18 -25.64 13.31
CA GLY A 453 34.59 -26.53 14.28
C GLY A 453 35.58 -26.94 15.37
N ALA A 454 35.05 -27.10 16.58
CA ALA A 454 35.64 -27.96 17.60
C ALA A 454 34.55 -28.88 18.12
N ALA A 455 34.74 -30.14 17.84
CA ALA A 455 34.05 -31.23 18.50
C ALA A 455 34.72 -31.50 19.89
N SER A 456 34.01 -32.30 20.72
CA SER A 456 34.42 -32.93 22.00
C SER A 456 34.36 -31.98 23.24
N ASP A 457 33.49 -32.17 24.21
CA ASP A 457 33.20 -33.33 25.09
C ASP A 457 31.80 -33.19 25.70
#